data_d18a2c7172fe189528e542f2bb9c1464
#
_entry.id   d18a2c7172fe189528e542f2bb9c1464
#
_cell.length_a   1.000
_cell.length_b   1.000
_cell.length_c   1.000
_cell.angle_alpha   90.00
_cell.angle_beta   90.00
_cell.angle_gamma   90.00
#
_symmetry.space_group_name_H-M   'P 1'
#
loop_
_entity.id
_entity.type
_entity.pdbx_description
1 polymer ?
#
loop_
_entity_poly.entity_id
_entity_poly.type
_entity_poly.pdbx_seq_one_letter_code
_entity_poly.pdbx_strand_id
1 'polypeptide(L)'
;MSTTPLPSHAELASQLLRDSIGVDASELHGVLCGYIAGGGKPSGHDWLANLAVDAPTPLEGSALTQMQLGSLAQFAGDDYGLTLLLPPEDAPLGIRADCVLQWCRGFLGGFGLAGHLDALPDNVSEAIN
;
A
#
# COMPACT_ATOMS: atom_id res chain seq x y z
N MET A 1 21.24 -5.68 -10.76
CA MET A 1 20.36 -4.84 -10.00
C MET A 1 19.31 -5.64 -9.28
N SER A 2 19.34 -5.60 -8.00
CA SER A 2 18.36 -6.36 -7.24
C SER A 2 17.19 -5.45 -6.89
N THR A 3 16.04 -5.76 -7.44
CA THR A 3 14.80 -5.16 -7.00
C THR A 3 14.11 -6.16 -6.11
N THR A 4 13.61 -5.69 -4.98
CA THR A 4 12.85 -6.54 -4.09
C THR A 4 11.50 -6.84 -4.75
N PRO A 5 11.19 -8.11 -5.02
CA PRO A 5 9.91 -8.43 -5.63
C PRO A 5 8.78 -8.23 -4.64
N LEU A 6 7.59 -7.96 -5.18
CA LEU A 6 6.39 -7.93 -4.35
C LEU A 6 6.07 -9.36 -3.89
N PRO A 7 5.48 -9.53 -2.70
CA PRO A 7 4.96 -10.83 -2.31
C PRO A 7 3.76 -11.18 -3.18
N SER A 8 3.35 -12.45 -3.19
CA SER A 8 2.11 -12.81 -3.84
C SER A 8 0.93 -12.29 -3.03
N HIS A 9 -0.22 -12.15 -3.69
CA HIS A 9 -1.45 -11.76 -3.01
C HIS A 9 -1.76 -12.73 -1.86
N ALA A 10 -1.60 -14.04 -2.10
CA ALA A 10 -1.90 -15.05 -1.10
C ALA A 10 -0.96 -14.95 0.11
N GLU A 11 0.31 -14.72 -0.12
CA GLU A 11 1.27 -14.58 0.97
C GLU A 11 0.94 -13.40 1.86
N LEU A 12 0.63 -12.27 1.24
CA LEU A 12 0.28 -11.08 2.02
C LEU A 12 -1.04 -11.27 2.75
N ALA A 13 -2.04 -11.86 2.07
CA ALA A 13 -3.33 -12.11 2.71
C ALA A 13 -3.19 -13.02 3.91
N SER A 14 -2.32 -14.04 3.82
CA SER A 14 -2.07 -14.94 4.94
C SER A 14 -1.44 -14.21 6.12
N GLN A 15 -0.49 -13.34 5.85
CA GLN A 15 0.12 -12.57 6.93
C GLN A 15 -0.89 -11.62 7.59
N LEU A 16 -1.72 -10.96 6.80
CA LEU A 16 -2.73 -10.06 7.34
C LEU A 16 -3.68 -10.79 8.28
N LEU A 17 -4.07 -12.01 7.91
CA LEU A 17 -4.91 -12.84 8.77
C LEU A 17 -4.19 -13.23 10.06
N ARG A 18 -2.95 -13.69 9.96
CA ARG A 18 -2.19 -14.11 11.14
C ARG A 18 -2.00 -12.97 12.14
N ASP A 19 -1.79 -11.78 11.63
CA ASP A 19 -1.51 -10.61 12.47
C ASP A 19 -2.79 -9.85 12.82
N SER A 20 -3.95 -10.38 12.46
CA SER A 20 -5.26 -9.78 12.76
C SER A 20 -5.38 -8.35 12.21
N ILE A 21 -4.81 -8.11 11.05
CA ILE A 21 -4.89 -6.82 10.39
C ILE A 21 -6.16 -6.82 9.52
N GLY A 22 -7.06 -5.88 9.79
CA GLY A 22 -8.38 -5.88 9.18
C GLY A 22 -8.47 -5.15 7.86
N VAL A 23 -7.50 -5.35 6.96
CA VAL A 23 -7.51 -4.75 5.63
C VAL A 23 -7.15 -5.81 4.61
N ASP A 24 -7.77 -5.74 3.43
CA ASP A 24 -7.47 -6.69 2.36
C ASP A 24 -6.12 -6.40 1.72
N ALA A 25 -5.49 -7.45 1.17
CA ALA A 25 -4.14 -7.34 0.61
C ALA A 25 -4.07 -6.33 -0.53
N SER A 26 -5.00 -6.38 -1.48
CA SER A 26 -5.01 -5.44 -2.59
C SER A 26 -5.28 -4.02 -2.13
N GLU A 27 -6.17 -3.85 -1.18
CA GLU A 27 -6.47 -2.53 -0.62
C GLU A 27 -5.23 -1.95 0.06
N LEU A 28 -4.54 -2.74 0.87
CA LEU A 28 -3.36 -2.27 1.57
C LEU A 28 -2.25 -1.87 0.60
N HIS A 29 -2.04 -2.68 -0.44
CA HIS A 29 -1.06 -2.32 -1.46
C HIS A 29 -1.45 -1.00 -2.14
N GLY A 30 -2.75 -0.82 -2.42
CA GLY A 30 -3.24 0.43 -2.97
C GLY A 30 -2.96 1.61 -2.06
N VAL A 31 -3.25 1.46 -0.75
CA VAL A 31 -2.98 2.52 0.23
C VAL A 31 -1.51 2.91 0.22
N LEU A 32 -0.64 1.90 0.24
CA LEU A 32 0.80 2.16 0.23
C LEU A 32 1.23 2.90 -1.04
N CYS A 33 0.78 2.43 -2.20
CA CYS A 33 1.13 3.06 -3.47
C CYS A 33 0.59 4.49 -3.56
N GLY A 34 -0.65 4.71 -3.11
CA GLY A 34 -1.23 6.04 -3.09
C GLY A 34 -0.47 6.99 -2.18
N TYR A 35 -0.08 6.48 -1.02
CA TYR A 35 0.69 7.27 -0.06
C TYR A 35 2.04 7.70 -0.67
N ILE A 36 2.74 6.77 -1.32
CA ILE A 36 4.01 7.08 -1.99
C ILE A 36 3.79 8.07 -3.13
N ALA A 37 2.77 7.84 -3.95
CA ALA A 37 2.46 8.71 -5.09
C ALA A 37 2.13 10.13 -4.64
N GLY A 38 1.53 10.28 -3.48
CA GLY A 38 1.20 11.58 -2.91
C GLY A 38 2.36 12.28 -2.20
N GLY A 39 3.54 11.67 -2.19
CA GLY A 39 4.71 12.26 -1.57
C GLY A 39 5.04 11.71 -0.19
N GLY A 40 4.28 10.76 0.31
CA GLY A 40 4.55 10.16 1.60
C GLY A 40 5.76 9.25 1.57
N LYS A 41 6.37 9.04 2.72
CA LYS A 41 7.56 8.22 2.85
C LYS A 41 7.31 7.14 3.89
N PRO A 42 6.83 5.95 3.47
CA PRO A 42 6.55 4.86 4.40
C PRO A 42 7.87 4.16 4.79
N SER A 43 8.55 4.70 5.75
CA SER A 43 9.85 4.18 6.19
C SER A 43 9.87 4.04 7.70
N GLY A 44 10.85 3.27 8.21
CA GLY A 44 10.98 3.05 9.63
C GLY A 44 10.09 1.93 10.12
N HIS A 45 10.05 1.74 11.42
CA HIS A 45 9.28 0.65 12.02
C HIS A 45 7.78 0.91 12.02
N ASP A 46 7.39 2.18 12.00
CA ASP A 46 6.00 2.58 12.16
C ASP A 46 5.33 2.92 10.83
N TRP A 47 5.83 2.38 9.72
CA TRP A 47 5.30 2.76 8.42
C TRP A 47 3.83 2.40 8.24
N LEU A 48 3.36 1.30 8.86
CA LEU A 48 1.94 0.96 8.81
C LEU A 48 1.09 1.98 9.55
N ALA A 49 1.58 2.49 10.65
CA ALA A 49 0.87 3.55 11.39
C ALA A 49 0.72 4.81 10.54
N ASN A 50 1.72 5.11 9.71
CA ASN A 50 1.63 6.24 8.78
C ASN A 50 0.51 6.06 7.75
N LEU A 51 0.12 4.81 7.48
CA LEU A 51 -0.99 4.51 6.59
C LEU A 51 -2.31 4.35 7.35
N ALA A 52 -2.33 4.72 8.63
CA ALA A 52 -3.50 4.58 9.49
C ALA A 52 -3.92 3.11 9.66
N VAL A 53 -2.96 2.20 9.62
CA VAL A 53 -3.20 0.77 9.82
C VAL A 53 -2.70 0.39 11.21
N ASP A 54 -3.60 -0.16 12.02
CA ASP A 54 -3.25 -0.64 13.35
C ASP A 54 -2.72 -2.06 13.25
N ALA A 55 -1.42 -2.22 13.46
CA ALA A 55 -0.78 -3.51 13.25
C ALA A 55 0.53 -3.57 14.02
N PRO A 56 0.98 -4.79 14.38
CA PRO A 56 2.32 -4.92 14.97
C PRO A 56 3.40 -4.56 13.95
N THR A 57 4.58 -4.24 14.44
CA THR A 57 5.71 -3.92 13.58
C THR A 57 6.06 -5.15 12.73
N PRO A 58 6.08 -5.02 11.40
CA PRO A 58 6.40 -6.17 10.54
C PRO A 58 7.84 -6.62 10.74
N LEU A 59 8.03 -7.95 10.68
CA LEU A 59 9.36 -8.52 10.78
C LEU A 59 10.09 -8.37 9.45
N GLU A 60 11.42 -8.29 9.55
CA GLU A 60 12.27 -8.27 8.39
C GLU A 60 12.03 -9.52 7.55
N GLY A 61 11.91 -9.36 6.24
CA GLY A 61 11.67 -10.48 5.34
C GLY A 61 10.22 -10.94 5.26
N SER A 62 9.32 -10.37 6.05
CA SER A 62 7.91 -10.72 5.97
C SER A 62 7.27 -10.21 4.68
N ALA A 63 6.08 -10.73 4.36
CA ALA A 63 5.36 -10.28 3.17
C ALA A 63 5.05 -8.78 3.23
N LEU A 64 4.72 -8.26 4.40
CA LEU A 64 4.49 -6.82 4.56
C LEU A 64 5.75 -6.02 4.26
N THR A 65 6.90 -6.45 4.78
CA THR A 65 8.17 -5.75 4.53
C THR A 65 8.55 -5.87 3.06
N GLN A 66 8.34 -7.03 2.42
CA GLN A 66 8.57 -7.18 1.00
C GLN A 66 7.70 -6.24 0.18
N MET A 67 6.43 -6.09 0.56
CA MET A 67 5.52 -5.16 -0.12
C MET A 67 6.02 -3.73 0.01
N GLN A 68 6.43 -3.33 1.20
CA GLN A 68 6.96 -1.99 1.44
C GLN A 68 8.17 -1.71 0.55
N LEU A 69 9.16 -2.59 0.60
CA LEU A 69 10.41 -2.38 -0.14
C LEU A 69 10.20 -2.50 -1.64
N GLY A 70 9.39 -3.47 -2.08
CA GLY A 70 9.10 -3.65 -3.49
C GLY A 70 8.34 -2.47 -4.08
N SER A 71 7.40 -1.91 -3.34
CA SER A 71 6.63 -0.75 -3.80
C SER A 71 7.52 0.48 -3.88
N LEU A 72 8.37 0.71 -2.89
CA LEU A 72 9.31 1.82 -2.93
C LEU A 72 10.25 1.68 -4.14
N ALA A 73 10.71 0.47 -4.44
CA ALA A 73 11.58 0.23 -5.58
C ALA A 73 10.87 0.51 -6.90
N GLN A 74 9.60 0.14 -7.03
CA GLN A 74 8.84 0.42 -8.24
C GLN A 74 8.69 1.92 -8.49
N PHE A 75 8.44 2.68 -7.44
CA PHE A 75 8.30 4.13 -7.57
C PHE A 75 9.62 4.84 -7.81
N ALA A 76 10.72 4.26 -7.34
CA ALA A 76 12.06 4.83 -7.54
C ALA A 76 12.64 4.49 -8.89
N GLY A 77 12.11 3.48 -9.57
CA GLY A 77 12.62 3.03 -10.86
C GLY A 77 12.20 3.94 -11.99
N ASP A 78 12.91 3.84 -13.10
CA ASP A 78 12.60 4.60 -14.32
C ASP A 78 11.50 3.93 -15.13
N ASP A 79 11.16 2.70 -14.79
CA ASP A 79 10.09 1.97 -15.46
C ASP A 79 8.75 2.43 -14.90
N TYR A 80 7.84 2.74 -15.79
CA TYR A 80 6.50 3.16 -15.39
C TYR A 80 5.59 1.96 -15.11
N GLY A 81 6.20 0.83 -14.77
CA GLY A 81 5.47 -0.41 -14.57
C GLY A 81 5.03 -0.61 -13.13
N LEU A 82 3.99 0.09 -12.72
CA LEU A 82 3.39 -0.19 -11.42
C LEU A 82 2.59 -1.48 -11.50
N THR A 83 2.97 -2.47 -10.70
CA THR A 83 2.27 -3.75 -10.65
C THR A 83 1.28 -3.74 -9.49
N LEU A 84 0.02 -3.96 -9.79
CA LEU A 84 -1.00 -4.09 -8.77
C LEU A 84 -0.91 -5.46 -8.10
N LEU A 85 -1.03 -5.50 -6.78
CA LEU A 85 -1.01 -6.76 -6.04
C LEU A 85 -2.40 -7.38 -6.10
N LEU A 86 -2.57 -8.32 -7.03
CA LEU A 86 -3.85 -8.95 -7.32
C LEU A 86 -3.73 -10.47 -7.20
N PRO A 87 -4.86 -11.18 -7.03
CA PRO A 87 -4.86 -12.63 -7.15
C PRO A 87 -4.33 -13.07 -8.52
N PRO A 88 -3.89 -14.35 -8.64
CA PRO A 88 -3.34 -14.81 -9.91
C PRO A 88 -4.36 -14.75 -11.05
N GLU A 89 -3.87 -14.76 -12.28
CA GLU A 89 -4.70 -14.61 -13.47
C GLU A 89 -5.77 -15.70 -13.61
N ASP A 90 -5.53 -16.86 -13.03
CA ASP A 90 -6.48 -17.97 -13.08
C ASP A 90 -7.55 -17.88 -11.97
N ALA A 91 -7.48 -16.89 -11.12
CA ALA A 91 -8.53 -16.66 -10.13
C ALA A 91 -9.82 -16.21 -10.83
N PRO A 92 -10.99 -16.45 -10.22
CA PRO A 92 -12.25 -16.02 -10.82
C PRO A 92 -12.25 -14.53 -11.14
N LEU A 93 -12.79 -14.19 -12.30
CA LEU A 93 -12.77 -12.81 -12.78
C LEU A 93 -13.45 -11.86 -11.80
N GLY A 94 -14.57 -12.26 -11.21
CA GLY A 94 -15.26 -11.41 -10.24
C GLY A 94 -14.41 -11.08 -9.03
N ILE A 95 -13.63 -12.05 -8.56
CA ILE A 95 -12.75 -11.84 -7.41
C ILE A 95 -11.62 -10.89 -7.81
N ARG A 96 -11.04 -11.07 -8.99
CA ARG A 96 -9.99 -10.18 -9.45
C ARG A 96 -10.50 -8.75 -9.65
N ALA A 97 -11.72 -8.61 -10.17
CA ALA A 97 -12.32 -7.30 -10.36
C ALA A 97 -12.55 -6.60 -9.02
N ASP A 98 -13.03 -7.34 -8.02
CA ASP A 98 -13.21 -6.78 -6.68
C ASP A 98 -11.90 -6.30 -6.10
N CYS A 99 -10.82 -7.05 -6.31
CA CYS A 99 -9.50 -6.68 -5.81
C CYS A 99 -8.97 -5.42 -6.51
N VAL A 100 -9.25 -5.25 -7.80
CA VAL A 100 -8.88 -4.01 -8.49
C VAL A 100 -9.61 -2.82 -7.86
N LEU A 101 -10.90 -2.96 -7.58
CA LEU A 101 -11.65 -1.90 -6.94
C LEU A 101 -11.13 -1.60 -5.54
N GLN A 102 -10.78 -2.63 -4.78
CA GLN A 102 -10.17 -2.47 -3.46
C GLN A 102 -8.85 -1.70 -3.57
N TRP A 103 -8.03 -2.06 -4.56
CA TRP A 103 -6.76 -1.38 -4.78
C TRP A 103 -6.97 0.10 -5.10
N CYS A 104 -7.90 0.40 -5.99
CA CYS A 104 -8.20 1.78 -6.36
C CYS A 104 -8.70 2.59 -5.17
N ARG A 105 -9.57 2.00 -4.36
CA ARG A 105 -10.07 2.65 -3.16
C ARG A 105 -8.93 2.92 -2.18
N GLY A 106 -8.07 1.94 -2.01
CA GLY A 106 -6.89 2.10 -1.17
C GLY A 106 -5.98 3.19 -1.67
N PHE A 107 -5.74 3.22 -2.99
CA PHE A 107 -4.88 4.24 -3.58
C PHE A 107 -5.39 5.65 -3.30
N LEU A 108 -6.69 5.86 -3.50
CA LEU A 108 -7.27 7.18 -3.24
C LEU A 108 -7.14 7.56 -1.76
N GLY A 109 -7.37 6.60 -0.86
CA GLY A 109 -7.20 6.85 0.57
C GLY A 109 -5.78 7.18 0.95
N GLY A 110 -4.82 6.41 0.44
CA GLY A 110 -3.41 6.65 0.72
C GLY A 110 -2.91 7.97 0.15
N PHE A 111 -3.34 8.29 -1.06
CA PHE A 111 -3.01 9.57 -1.66
C PHE A 111 -3.53 10.73 -0.82
N GLY A 112 -4.75 10.61 -0.29
CA GLY A 112 -5.33 11.61 0.59
C GLY A 112 -4.56 11.75 1.89
N LEU A 113 -4.11 10.63 2.47
CA LEU A 113 -3.32 10.67 3.70
C LEU A 113 -2.01 11.43 3.48
N ALA A 114 -1.32 11.18 2.38
CA ALA A 114 -0.08 11.86 2.08
C ALA A 114 -0.31 13.36 1.88
N GLY A 115 -1.38 13.71 1.21
CA GLY A 115 -1.74 15.10 1.00
C GLY A 115 -2.02 15.85 2.30
N HIS A 116 -2.63 15.15 3.26
CA HIS A 116 -2.88 15.75 4.58
C HIS A 116 -1.59 15.97 5.37
N LEU A 117 -0.67 15.01 5.27
CA LEU A 117 0.58 15.08 6.01
C LEU A 117 1.54 16.12 5.44
N ASP A 118 1.44 16.38 4.14
CA ASP A 118 2.29 17.36 3.46
C ASP A 118 1.80 18.80 3.68
N ALA A 119 1.20 19.02 4.81
CA ALA A 119 0.86 20.36 5.27
C ALA A 119 0.22 21.23 4.20
N LEU A 120 -1.04 20.96 3.92
CA LEU A 120 -1.83 22.01 3.27
C LEU A 120 -1.61 23.28 4.08
N PRO A 121 -1.35 24.40 3.43
CA PRO A 121 -1.28 25.66 4.17
C PRO A 121 -2.54 25.84 5.03
N ASP A 122 -2.38 26.39 6.20
CA ASP A 122 -3.48 26.51 7.14
C ASP A 122 -4.74 27.12 6.53
N ASN A 123 -4.56 28.12 5.68
CA ASN A 123 -5.70 28.77 5.03
C ASN A 123 -6.43 27.84 4.07
N VAL A 124 -5.73 26.92 3.42
CA VAL A 124 -6.37 25.94 2.55
C VAL A 124 -7.12 24.92 3.39
N SER A 125 -6.54 24.48 4.49
CA SER A 125 -7.18 23.55 5.39
C SER A 125 -8.47 24.14 5.95
N GLU A 126 -8.47 25.39 6.31
CA GLU A 126 -9.67 26.07 6.81
C GLU A 126 -10.75 26.18 5.75
N ALA A 127 -10.37 26.37 4.49
CA ALA A 127 -11.33 26.47 3.40
C ALA A 127 -12.01 25.15 3.10
N ILE A 128 -11.35 24.02 3.39
CA ILE A 128 -11.89 22.70 3.13
C ILE A 128 -12.82 22.23 4.26
N ASN A 129 -12.60 22.70 5.43
CA ASN A 129 -13.41 22.30 6.59
C ASN A 129 -14.79 22.97 6.55
#